data_402033e8feb60a0fce36de3104c28428
#
_entry.id   402033e8feb60a0fce36de3104c28428
#
_cell.length_a   1.000
_cell.length_b   1.000
_cell.length_c   1.000
_cell.angle_alpha   90.00
_cell.angle_beta   90.00
_cell.angle_gamma   90.00
#
_symmetry.space_group_name_H-M   'P 1'
#
loop_
_entity.id
_entity.type
_entity.pdbx_description
1 polymer ?
#
loop_
_entity_poly.entity_id
_entity_poly.type
_entity_poly.pdbx_seq_one_letter_code
_entity_poly.pdbx_strand_id
1 'polypeptide(L)'
;MVSNEKSRLKKSGVSWEEAVARAGEYFRYAGSFDPDYVEWLGAYSDSSGIPLNELFVLLCDSEKGFCTDIMLNGKATADGSVFSVHTEDWRPADSKHLVLLKGRPRGEPSYLAMSSAGMELICGMNSSGLSFTGNSLDQNDMRVGVPKLFLARRLLASRTISEAMFVATEEDRASSYNVNICHKSGEMYCVEGSATDYALIYGA
;
A
#
# COMPACT_ATOMS: atom_id res chain seq x y z
N MET A 1 -10.20 -8.58 -11.25
CA MET A 1 -10.05 -8.47 -9.79
C MET A 1 -11.36 -8.72 -9.06
N VAL A 2 -12.41 -7.92 -9.19
CA VAL A 2 -13.70 -8.09 -8.47
C VAL A 2 -14.26 -9.51 -8.54
N SER A 3 -14.30 -10.16 -9.72
CA SER A 3 -14.81 -11.54 -9.85
C SER A 3 -13.96 -12.58 -9.10
N ASN A 4 -12.65 -12.38 -9.05
CA ASN A 4 -11.74 -13.24 -8.28
C ASN A 4 -12.00 -13.08 -6.78
N GLU A 5 -12.20 -11.85 -6.34
CA GLU A 5 -12.47 -11.52 -4.95
C GLU A 5 -13.82 -12.05 -4.49
N LYS A 6 -14.88 -11.88 -5.30
CA LYS A 6 -16.19 -12.50 -5.06
C LYS A 6 -16.07 -14.04 -4.88
N SER A 7 -15.24 -14.68 -5.72
CA SER A 7 -15.00 -16.12 -5.62
C SER A 7 -14.23 -16.53 -4.37
N ARG A 8 -13.26 -15.70 -3.94
CA ARG A 8 -12.45 -15.91 -2.72
C ARG A 8 -13.34 -15.81 -1.48
N LEU A 9 -14.08 -14.72 -1.34
CA LEU A 9 -14.99 -14.47 -0.21
C LEU A 9 -16.04 -15.55 -0.07
N LYS A 10 -16.64 -15.98 -1.20
CA LYS A 10 -17.60 -17.09 -1.20
C LYS A 10 -17.02 -18.39 -0.63
N LYS A 11 -15.73 -18.69 -0.94
CA LYS A 11 -15.06 -19.87 -0.37
C LYS A 11 -14.82 -19.74 1.13
N SER A 12 -14.67 -18.52 1.63
CA SER A 12 -14.50 -18.21 3.07
C SER A 12 -15.84 -18.03 3.79
N GLY A 13 -16.98 -18.24 3.11
CA GLY A 13 -18.32 -18.14 3.71
C GLY A 13 -18.82 -16.70 3.89
N VAL A 14 -18.15 -15.70 3.28
CA VAL A 14 -18.56 -14.29 3.32
C VAL A 14 -19.29 -13.93 2.04
N SER A 15 -20.48 -13.35 2.15
CA SER A 15 -21.22 -12.83 1.00
C SER A 15 -20.59 -11.54 0.48
N TRP A 16 -20.82 -11.24 -0.80
CA TRP A 16 -20.34 -9.99 -1.40
C TRP A 16 -21.00 -8.77 -0.77
N GLU A 17 -22.27 -8.87 -0.46
CA GLU A 17 -23.06 -7.81 0.18
C GLU A 17 -22.51 -7.48 1.58
N GLU A 18 -22.17 -8.49 2.36
CA GLU A 18 -21.51 -8.30 3.68
C GLU A 18 -20.14 -7.65 3.54
N ALA A 19 -19.35 -8.07 2.56
CA ALA A 19 -18.05 -7.47 2.30
C ALA A 19 -18.16 -5.99 1.89
N VAL A 20 -19.13 -5.65 1.02
CA VAL A 20 -19.40 -4.26 0.61
C VAL A 20 -19.89 -3.42 1.79
N ALA A 21 -20.78 -3.95 2.62
CA ALA A 21 -21.27 -3.24 3.82
C ALA A 21 -20.10 -2.95 4.77
N ARG A 22 -19.26 -3.94 5.04
CA ARG A 22 -18.06 -3.78 5.88
C ARG A 22 -17.05 -2.79 5.29
N ALA A 23 -16.79 -2.84 3.99
CA ALA A 23 -15.91 -1.89 3.32
C ALA A 23 -16.39 -0.45 3.45
N GLY A 24 -17.72 -0.22 3.51
CA GLY A 24 -18.31 1.09 3.75
C GLY A 24 -17.92 1.72 5.09
N GLU A 25 -17.63 0.93 6.11
CA GLU A 25 -17.19 1.42 7.42
C GLU A 25 -15.81 2.09 7.37
N TYR A 26 -14.96 1.68 6.45
CA TYR A 26 -13.61 2.23 6.25
C TYR A 26 -13.63 3.56 5.50
N PHE A 27 -14.70 3.85 4.76
CA PHE A 27 -14.77 5.00 3.85
C PHE A 27 -14.56 6.33 4.57
N ARG A 28 -15.10 6.50 5.79
CA ARG A 28 -14.92 7.73 6.57
C ARG A 28 -13.46 7.97 6.95
N TYR A 29 -12.73 6.91 7.33
CA TYR A 29 -11.31 7.00 7.69
C TYR A 29 -10.47 7.32 6.45
N ALA A 30 -10.71 6.62 5.35
CA ALA A 30 -10.07 6.86 4.07
C ALA A 30 -10.29 8.30 3.59
N GLY A 31 -11.51 8.80 3.67
CA GLY A 31 -11.88 10.15 3.24
C GLY A 31 -11.27 11.26 4.10
N SER A 32 -11.09 11.01 5.41
CA SER A 32 -10.38 11.96 6.29
C SER A 32 -8.86 11.92 6.09
N PHE A 33 -8.31 10.76 5.80
CA PHE A 33 -6.87 10.54 5.66
C PHE A 33 -6.32 11.00 4.31
N ASP A 34 -6.98 10.64 3.21
CA ASP A 34 -6.56 11.00 1.85
C ASP A 34 -7.78 11.26 0.94
N PRO A 35 -8.41 12.44 1.05
CA PRO A 35 -9.58 12.80 0.25
C PRO A 35 -9.28 12.83 -1.26
N ASP A 36 -8.08 13.24 -1.66
CA ASP A 36 -7.67 13.30 -3.06
C ASP A 36 -7.59 11.90 -3.68
N TYR A 37 -7.15 10.92 -2.91
CA TYR A 37 -7.14 9.53 -3.38
C TYR A 37 -8.54 8.94 -3.46
N VAL A 38 -9.45 9.31 -2.57
CA VAL A 38 -10.88 8.94 -2.67
C VAL A 38 -11.52 9.54 -3.92
N GLU A 39 -11.22 10.80 -4.23
CA GLU A 39 -11.67 11.43 -5.49
C GLU A 39 -11.13 10.69 -6.71
N TRP A 40 -9.85 10.35 -6.70
CA TRP A 40 -9.24 9.56 -7.77
C TRP A 40 -9.91 8.18 -7.93
N LEU A 41 -10.24 7.49 -6.84
CA LEU A 41 -10.99 6.23 -6.85
C LEU A 41 -12.39 6.40 -7.41
N GLY A 42 -13.04 7.55 -7.17
CA GLY A 42 -14.31 7.92 -7.78
C GLY A 42 -14.20 7.99 -9.30
N ALA A 43 -13.22 8.71 -9.82
CA ALA A 43 -12.95 8.78 -11.26
C ALA A 43 -12.59 7.41 -11.86
N TYR A 44 -11.86 6.58 -11.12
CA TYR A 44 -11.57 5.19 -11.51
C TYR A 44 -12.85 4.35 -11.57
N SER A 45 -13.75 4.50 -10.59
CA SER A 45 -15.08 3.87 -10.58
C SER A 45 -15.88 4.22 -11.84
N ASP A 46 -15.98 5.51 -12.14
CA ASP A 46 -16.71 6.02 -13.30
C ASP A 46 -16.15 5.45 -14.62
N SER A 47 -14.83 5.43 -14.75
CA SER A 47 -14.18 4.97 -15.99
C SER A 47 -14.20 3.45 -16.15
N SER A 48 -14.17 2.69 -15.07
CA SER A 48 -14.17 1.22 -15.09
C SER A 48 -15.58 0.61 -15.10
N GLY A 49 -16.60 1.40 -14.74
CA GLY A 49 -17.96 0.94 -14.55
C GLY A 49 -18.15 0.05 -13.32
N ILE A 50 -17.15 0.00 -12.42
CA ILE A 50 -17.22 -0.75 -11.16
C ILE A 50 -17.64 0.20 -10.05
N PRO A 51 -18.73 -0.04 -9.30
CA PRO A 51 -19.16 0.82 -8.21
C PRO A 51 -18.05 1.07 -7.17
N LEU A 52 -17.92 2.31 -6.69
CA LEU A 52 -16.85 2.71 -5.76
C LEU A 52 -16.82 1.85 -4.49
N ASN A 53 -17.99 1.50 -3.93
CA ASN A 53 -18.09 0.63 -2.78
C ASN A 53 -17.59 -0.81 -3.05
N GLU A 54 -17.71 -1.30 -4.28
CA GLU A 54 -17.13 -2.59 -4.68
C GLU A 54 -15.61 -2.49 -4.85
N LEU A 55 -15.09 -1.36 -5.33
CA LEU A 55 -13.64 -1.09 -5.36
C LEU A 55 -13.05 -1.04 -3.95
N PHE A 56 -13.78 -0.46 -2.99
CA PHE A 56 -13.34 -0.40 -1.60
C PHE A 56 -13.14 -1.77 -0.96
N VAL A 57 -13.93 -2.79 -1.34
CA VAL A 57 -13.69 -4.17 -0.87
C VAL A 57 -12.27 -4.62 -1.22
N LEU A 58 -11.77 -4.31 -2.43
CA LEU A 58 -10.42 -4.67 -2.85
C LEU A 58 -9.32 -3.94 -2.08
N LEU A 59 -9.63 -2.77 -1.54
CA LEU A 59 -8.67 -1.92 -0.80
C LEU A 59 -8.62 -2.25 0.69
N CYS A 60 -9.71 -2.79 1.25
CA CYS A 60 -9.84 -3.08 2.68
C CYS A 60 -9.44 -4.51 3.04
N ASP A 61 -9.55 -5.45 2.08
CA ASP A 61 -9.20 -6.84 2.28
C ASP A 61 -7.85 -7.13 1.61
N SER A 62 -6.84 -7.44 2.40
CA SER A 62 -5.51 -7.74 1.89
C SER A 62 -5.35 -9.23 1.68
N GLU A 63 -5.08 -9.64 0.45
CA GLU A 63 -4.60 -11.00 0.19
C GLU A 63 -3.28 -11.23 0.94
N LYS A 64 -3.13 -12.42 1.50
CA LYS A 64 -1.85 -12.89 2.05
C LYS A 64 -0.98 -13.32 0.87
N GLY A 65 0.04 -12.53 0.58
CA GLY A 65 1.13 -12.89 -0.32
C GLY A 65 2.40 -13.16 0.49
N PHE A 66 3.35 -13.83 -0.11
CA PHE A 66 4.73 -13.88 0.40
C PHE A 66 5.56 -12.90 -0.40
N CYS A 67 6.47 -12.22 0.26
CA CYS A 67 7.30 -11.18 -0.34
C CYS A 67 8.70 -11.24 0.25
N THR A 68 9.67 -10.72 -0.49
CA THR A 68 11.04 -10.57 0.02
C THR A 68 11.53 -9.18 -0.31
N ASP A 69 12.10 -8.49 0.68
CA ASP A 69 12.69 -7.17 0.54
C ASP A 69 14.18 -7.18 0.88
N ILE A 70 14.93 -6.38 0.14
CA ILE A 70 16.34 -6.10 0.44
C ILE A 70 16.55 -4.59 0.35
N MET A 71 17.11 -4.01 1.39
CA MET A 71 17.55 -2.61 1.42
C MET A 71 19.07 -2.56 1.54
N LEU A 72 19.71 -1.79 0.68
CA LEU A 72 21.17 -1.57 0.68
C LEU A 72 21.44 -0.06 0.68
N ASN A 73 22.25 0.41 1.61
CA ASN A 73 22.76 1.78 1.60
C ASN A 73 24.09 1.88 0.83
N GLY A 74 24.58 3.10 0.63
CA GLY A 74 25.78 3.37 -0.11
C GLY A 74 27.06 2.75 0.45
N LYS A 75 27.07 2.28 1.70
CA LYS A 75 28.23 1.55 2.28
C LYS A 75 28.31 0.10 1.75
N ALA A 76 27.17 -0.47 1.34
CA ALA A 76 27.08 -1.85 0.85
C ALA A 76 27.14 -1.96 -0.69
N THR A 77 27.24 -0.83 -1.40
CA THR A 77 27.21 -0.77 -2.87
C THR A 77 28.52 -0.21 -3.42
N ALA A 78 28.92 -0.66 -4.59
CA ALA A 78 30.21 -0.28 -5.19
C ALA A 78 30.32 1.20 -5.60
N ASP A 79 29.18 1.82 -5.91
CA ASP A 79 29.06 3.21 -6.42
C ASP A 79 28.41 4.18 -5.43
N GLY A 80 28.11 3.71 -4.21
CA GLY A 80 27.44 4.52 -3.19
C GLY A 80 25.90 4.64 -3.39
N SER A 81 25.34 3.91 -4.34
CA SER A 81 23.89 3.94 -4.59
C SER A 81 23.09 3.30 -3.45
N VAL A 82 21.86 3.77 -3.27
CA VAL A 82 20.86 3.17 -2.38
C VAL A 82 19.95 2.28 -3.20
N PHE A 83 19.75 1.05 -2.78
CA PHE A 83 18.83 0.11 -3.43
C PHE A 83 17.72 -0.31 -2.48
N SER A 84 16.50 -0.34 -3.02
CA SER A 84 15.34 -0.98 -2.41
C SER A 84 14.80 -1.98 -3.42
N VAL A 85 14.82 -3.25 -3.06
CA VAL A 85 14.44 -4.37 -3.93
C VAL A 85 13.26 -5.09 -3.31
N HIS A 86 12.29 -5.46 -4.14
CA HIS A 86 11.06 -6.13 -3.72
C HIS A 86 10.71 -7.26 -4.68
N THR A 87 10.27 -8.40 -4.15
CA THR A 87 9.65 -9.49 -4.92
C THR A 87 8.28 -9.82 -4.34
N GLU A 88 7.31 -10.04 -5.23
CA GLU A 88 5.96 -10.48 -4.90
C GLU A 88 5.76 -11.93 -5.31
N ASP A 89 5.39 -12.78 -4.36
CA ASP A 89 5.12 -14.20 -4.58
C ASP A 89 3.61 -14.44 -4.69
N TRP A 90 3.04 -14.04 -5.82
CA TRP A 90 1.61 -14.14 -6.11
C TRP A 90 1.30 -15.30 -7.06
N ARG A 91 0.01 -15.58 -7.23
CA ARG A 91 -0.45 -16.59 -8.19
C ARG A 91 -0.10 -16.15 -9.61
N PRO A 92 0.36 -17.05 -10.49
CA PRO A 92 0.66 -16.71 -11.89
C PRO A 92 -0.48 -16.02 -12.64
N ALA A 93 -1.74 -16.32 -12.28
CA ALA A 93 -2.92 -15.71 -12.87
C ALA A 93 -3.06 -14.20 -12.58
N ASP A 94 -2.39 -13.68 -11.55
CA ASP A 94 -2.46 -12.27 -11.14
C ASP A 94 -1.46 -11.40 -11.90
N SER A 95 -0.45 -11.99 -12.52
CA SER A 95 0.57 -11.27 -13.32
C SER A 95 -0.01 -10.37 -14.42
N LYS A 96 -1.15 -10.76 -15.01
CA LYS A 96 -1.85 -9.97 -16.03
C LYS A 96 -2.44 -8.64 -15.51
N HIS A 97 -2.53 -8.48 -14.20
CA HIS A 97 -3.03 -7.26 -13.56
C HIS A 97 -1.92 -6.31 -13.14
N LEU A 98 -0.66 -6.77 -13.20
CA LEU A 98 0.49 -5.94 -12.82
C LEU A 98 0.76 -4.89 -13.88
N VAL A 99 0.90 -3.65 -13.43
CA VAL A 99 1.23 -2.49 -14.25
C VAL A 99 2.26 -1.63 -13.54
N LEU A 100 3.10 -0.95 -14.32
CA LEU A 100 3.97 0.10 -13.83
C LEU A 100 3.24 1.44 -13.97
N LEU A 101 2.89 2.04 -12.84
CA LEU A 101 2.16 3.29 -12.78
C LEU A 101 3.12 4.47 -12.60
N LYS A 102 3.07 5.45 -13.51
CA LYS A 102 3.77 6.72 -13.38
C LYS A 102 2.78 7.82 -13.04
N GLY A 103 2.82 8.30 -11.81
CA GLY A 103 1.94 9.35 -11.31
C GLY A 103 2.61 10.72 -11.27
N ARG A 104 1.83 11.77 -11.56
CA ARG A 104 2.22 13.18 -11.43
C ARG A 104 1.07 13.97 -10.80
N PRO A 105 0.75 13.71 -9.52
CA PRO A 105 -0.35 14.42 -8.86
C PRO A 105 0.03 15.90 -8.66
N ARG A 106 -0.99 16.75 -8.61
CA ARG A 106 -0.79 18.19 -8.37
C ARG A 106 -0.33 18.40 -6.94
N GLY A 107 0.75 19.15 -6.77
CA GLY A 107 1.24 19.53 -5.43
C GLY A 107 1.98 18.43 -4.69
N GLU A 108 2.16 17.25 -5.26
CA GLU A 108 2.89 16.12 -4.66
C GLU A 108 4.12 15.73 -5.52
N PRO A 109 5.04 14.93 -4.95
CA PRO A 109 6.10 14.33 -5.74
C PRO A 109 5.54 13.44 -6.86
N SER A 110 6.16 13.48 -8.03
CA SER A 110 5.90 12.46 -9.05
C SER A 110 6.44 11.11 -8.57
N TYR A 111 5.80 10.03 -8.99
CA TYR A 111 6.18 8.70 -8.54
C TYR A 111 6.15 7.66 -9.65
N LEU A 112 6.86 6.57 -9.39
CA LEU A 112 6.83 5.33 -10.14
C LEU A 112 6.51 4.20 -9.18
N ALA A 113 5.47 3.42 -9.46
CA ALA A 113 5.04 2.36 -8.56
C ALA A 113 4.62 1.11 -9.33
N MET A 114 4.91 -0.06 -8.79
CA MET A 114 4.27 -1.30 -9.21
C MET A 114 2.87 -1.33 -8.61
N SER A 115 1.90 -1.64 -9.44
CA SER A 115 0.50 -1.62 -9.05
C SER A 115 -0.26 -2.82 -9.62
N SER A 116 -1.23 -3.30 -8.86
CA SER A 116 -2.23 -4.23 -9.36
C SER A 116 -3.42 -3.45 -9.90
N ALA A 117 -3.70 -3.62 -11.19
CA ALA A 117 -4.77 -2.95 -11.95
C ALA A 117 -4.73 -1.40 -11.88
N GLY A 118 -3.61 -0.79 -11.54
CA GLY A 118 -3.46 0.67 -11.40
C GLY A 118 -4.03 1.25 -10.12
N MET A 119 -4.63 0.46 -9.27
CA MET A 119 -5.33 0.90 -8.07
C MET A 119 -4.58 0.51 -6.78
N GLU A 120 -4.22 -0.75 -6.65
CA GLU A 120 -3.47 -1.27 -5.51
C GLU A 120 -1.97 -0.99 -5.70
N LEU A 121 -1.40 -0.11 -4.88
CA LEU A 121 0.02 0.23 -4.92
C LEU A 121 0.82 -0.75 -4.06
N ILE A 122 1.73 -1.49 -4.68
CA ILE A 122 2.48 -2.57 -4.07
C ILE A 122 3.79 -2.06 -3.49
N CYS A 123 4.59 -1.41 -4.32
CA CYS A 123 5.84 -0.76 -3.95
C CYS A 123 6.12 0.40 -4.90
N GLY A 124 7.02 1.30 -4.54
CA GLY A 124 7.34 2.40 -5.42
C GLY A 124 8.39 3.36 -4.90
N MET A 125 8.67 4.36 -5.74
CA MET A 125 9.59 5.46 -5.44
C MET A 125 9.05 6.77 -5.94
N ASN A 126 9.49 7.88 -5.33
CA ASN A 126 9.06 9.21 -5.71
C ASN A 126 10.23 10.16 -6.03
N SER A 127 9.89 11.31 -6.62
CA SER A 127 10.88 12.32 -7.03
C SER A 127 11.56 13.06 -5.88
N SER A 128 11.10 12.90 -4.64
CA SER A 128 11.82 13.39 -3.44
C SER A 128 12.98 12.48 -3.07
N GLY A 129 13.07 11.29 -3.65
CA GLY A 129 14.12 10.29 -3.37
C GLY A 129 13.74 9.30 -2.30
N LEU A 130 12.45 9.19 -1.99
CA LEU A 130 11.91 8.14 -1.12
C LEU A 130 11.49 6.93 -1.95
N SER A 131 11.70 5.76 -1.40
CA SER A 131 11.09 4.51 -1.88
C SER A 131 10.47 3.76 -0.71
N PHE A 132 9.42 3.00 -0.99
CA PHE A 132 8.86 2.05 -0.04
C PHE A 132 8.66 0.69 -0.70
N THR A 133 8.83 -0.35 0.09
CA THR A 133 8.45 -1.73 -0.19
C THR A 133 7.79 -2.32 1.05
N GLY A 134 7.24 -3.50 0.97
CA GLY A 134 6.66 -4.08 2.17
C GLY A 134 6.27 -5.53 2.06
N ASN A 135 6.29 -6.23 3.19
CA ASN A 135 5.94 -7.64 3.31
C ASN A 135 4.66 -7.79 4.15
N SER A 136 3.78 -8.68 3.75
CA SER A 136 2.59 -9.01 4.53
C SER A 136 2.97 -9.63 5.87
N LEU A 137 2.30 -9.21 6.93
CA LEU A 137 2.40 -9.78 8.28
C LEU A 137 1.06 -10.39 8.69
N ASP A 138 1.11 -11.46 9.46
CA ASP A 138 -0.08 -12.12 9.99
C ASP A 138 -0.49 -11.43 11.31
N GLN A 139 -1.43 -10.49 11.23
CA GLN A 139 -1.90 -9.68 12.35
C GLN A 139 -3.20 -10.27 12.91
N ASN A 140 -3.40 -10.13 14.22
CA ASN A 140 -4.62 -10.56 14.90
C ASN A 140 -5.45 -9.40 15.52
N ASP A 141 -5.02 -8.14 15.29
CA ASP A 141 -5.60 -6.92 15.85
C ASP A 141 -6.22 -6.01 14.80
N MET A 142 -6.48 -6.52 13.59
CA MET A 142 -7.11 -5.76 12.50
C MET A 142 -8.44 -5.14 12.95
N ARG A 143 -8.66 -3.89 12.56
CA ARG A 143 -9.83 -3.10 12.93
C ARG A 143 -10.33 -2.26 11.76
N VAL A 144 -11.51 -1.65 11.93
CA VAL A 144 -11.98 -0.60 11.02
C VAL A 144 -11.13 0.66 11.24
N GLY A 145 -10.61 1.21 10.17
CA GLY A 145 -9.69 2.34 10.20
C GLY A 145 -9.21 2.73 8.80
N VAL A 146 -8.06 3.40 8.69
CA VAL A 146 -7.43 3.75 7.42
C VAL A 146 -6.93 2.46 6.73
N PRO A 147 -7.41 2.14 5.52
CA PRO A 147 -6.94 0.95 4.80
C PRO A 147 -5.44 1.02 4.47
N LYS A 148 -4.72 -0.08 4.59
CA LYS A 148 -3.26 -0.11 4.36
C LYS A 148 -2.83 0.41 2.98
N LEU A 149 -3.66 0.24 1.96
CA LEU A 149 -3.35 0.73 0.61
C LEU A 149 -3.44 2.26 0.50
N PHE A 150 -4.18 2.92 1.39
CA PHE A 150 -4.13 4.38 1.56
C PHE A 150 -2.80 4.82 2.18
N LEU A 151 -2.26 4.05 3.14
CA LEU A 151 -0.92 4.31 3.67
C LEU A 151 0.13 4.20 2.54
N ALA A 152 0.08 3.15 1.71
CA ALA A 152 0.98 2.98 0.55
C ALA A 152 0.92 4.19 -0.40
N ARG A 153 -0.28 4.71 -0.69
CA ARG A 153 -0.46 5.91 -1.52
C ARG A 153 0.16 7.15 -0.87
N ARG A 154 -0.03 7.36 0.43
CA ARG A 154 0.52 8.51 1.16
C ARG A 154 2.04 8.42 1.35
N LEU A 155 2.61 7.22 1.44
CA LEU A 155 4.08 7.03 1.40
C LEU A 155 4.67 7.59 0.11
N LEU A 156 4.03 7.37 -1.04
CA LEU A 156 4.46 7.97 -2.32
C LEU A 156 4.28 9.49 -2.39
N ALA A 157 3.39 10.06 -1.60
CA ALA A 157 3.20 11.51 -1.51
C ALA A 157 4.19 12.19 -0.53
N SER A 158 4.86 11.41 0.31
CA SER A 158 5.80 11.92 1.32
C SER A 158 7.02 12.57 0.68
N ARG A 159 7.50 13.67 1.25
CA ARG A 159 8.67 14.42 0.77
C ARG A 159 9.92 14.15 1.60
N THR A 160 9.71 13.72 2.85
CA THR A 160 10.77 13.48 3.83
C THR A 160 10.59 12.12 4.51
N ILE A 161 11.67 11.61 5.08
CA ILE A 161 11.62 10.39 5.93
C ILE A 161 10.62 10.58 7.07
N SER A 162 10.62 11.74 7.72
CA SER A 162 9.71 12.01 8.85
C SER A 162 8.24 11.92 8.43
N GLU A 163 7.89 12.47 7.27
CA GLU A 163 6.53 12.33 6.72
C GLU A 163 6.18 10.86 6.42
N ALA A 164 7.10 10.12 5.80
CA ALA A 164 6.89 8.71 5.49
C ALA A 164 6.75 7.86 6.76
N MET A 165 7.56 8.13 7.79
CA MET A 165 7.47 7.47 9.09
C MET A 165 6.13 7.76 9.77
N PHE A 166 5.67 9.01 9.75
CA PHE A 166 4.36 9.39 10.29
C PHE A 166 3.22 8.63 9.60
N VAL A 167 3.27 8.52 8.27
CA VAL A 167 2.31 7.72 7.49
C VAL A 167 2.36 6.24 7.88
N ALA A 168 3.55 5.64 7.97
CA ALA A 168 3.71 4.23 8.30
C ALA A 168 3.21 3.88 9.72
N THR A 169 3.17 4.86 10.63
CA THR A 169 2.73 4.71 12.01
C THR A 169 1.38 5.38 12.31
N GLU A 170 0.56 5.64 11.27
CA GLU A 170 -0.78 6.24 11.40
C GLU A 170 -1.60 5.58 12.52
N GLU A 171 -2.12 6.39 13.45
CA GLU A 171 -2.81 5.88 14.64
C GLU A 171 -4.14 5.17 14.30
N ASP A 172 -4.87 5.70 13.34
CA ASP A 172 -6.18 5.16 12.91
C ASP A 172 -6.05 4.08 11.82
N ARG A 173 -4.87 3.52 11.57
CA ARG A 173 -4.70 2.45 10.59
C ARG A 173 -5.53 1.21 10.92
N ALA A 174 -6.16 0.64 9.91
CA ALA A 174 -6.97 -0.57 10.05
C ALA A 174 -6.14 -1.83 10.22
N SER A 175 -4.98 -1.83 9.60
CA SER A 175 -3.96 -2.88 9.60
C SER A 175 -2.64 -2.27 9.16
N SER A 176 -1.57 -3.02 9.22
CA SER A 176 -0.30 -2.62 8.67
C SER A 176 0.40 -3.82 8.03
N TYR A 177 1.66 -3.67 7.77
CA TYR A 177 2.56 -4.68 7.23
C TYR A 177 3.98 -4.26 7.60
N ASN A 178 4.98 -5.05 7.25
CA ASN A 178 6.34 -4.59 7.28
C ASN A 178 6.53 -3.54 6.18
N VAL A 179 6.76 -2.29 6.56
CA VAL A 179 7.03 -1.18 5.62
C VAL A 179 8.51 -0.87 5.65
N ASN A 180 9.18 -1.04 4.54
CA ASN A 180 10.58 -0.68 4.36
C ASN A 180 10.67 0.67 3.63
N ILE A 181 11.29 1.66 4.25
CA ILE A 181 11.44 3.02 3.72
C ILE A 181 12.92 3.28 3.49
N CYS A 182 13.28 3.62 2.27
CA CYS A 182 14.62 4.08 1.92
C CYS A 182 14.57 5.51 1.37
N HIS A 183 15.63 6.25 1.65
CA HIS A 183 15.84 7.57 1.06
C HIS A 183 17.20 7.62 0.35
N LYS A 184 17.28 8.42 -0.70
CA LYS A 184 18.52 8.63 -1.49
C LYS A 184 19.72 9.09 -0.67
N SER A 185 19.53 9.60 0.57
CA SER A 185 20.62 9.93 1.50
C SER A 185 21.30 8.71 2.12
N GLY A 186 20.74 7.51 1.97
CA GLY A 186 21.21 6.28 2.61
C GLY A 186 20.49 5.93 3.90
N GLU A 187 19.56 6.76 4.37
CA GLU A 187 18.71 6.41 5.51
C GLU A 187 17.71 5.31 5.13
N MET A 188 17.58 4.33 6.00
CA MET A 188 16.71 3.17 5.81
C MET A 188 16.03 2.82 7.12
N TYR A 189 14.72 2.58 7.04
CA TYR A 189 13.90 2.17 8.17
C TYR A 189 13.02 0.99 7.78
N CYS A 190 12.88 0.03 8.69
CA CYS A 190 11.89 -1.02 8.60
C CYS A 190 10.88 -0.78 9.74
N VAL A 191 9.61 -0.68 9.38
CA VAL A 191 8.48 -0.51 10.31
C VAL A 191 7.67 -1.78 10.27
N GLU A 192 7.82 -2.64 11.26
CA GLU A 192 6.93 -3.80 11.43
C GLU A 192 5.70 -3.34 12.23
N GLY A 193 4.55 -3.26 11.55
CA GLY A 193 3.34 -2.70 12.13
C GLY A 193 2.16 -3.67 12.15
N SER A 194 1.32 -3.52 13.17
CA SER A 194 -0.04 -4.04 13.24
C SER A 194 -1.05 -2.88 13.25
N ALA A 195 -2.33 -3.14 13.49
CA ALA A 195 -3.32 -2.08 13.60
C ALA A 195 -3.08 -1.16 14.82
N THR A 196 -2.51 -1.70 15.90
CA THR A 196 -2.43 -0.99 17.19
C THR A 196 -1.02 -0.77 17.70
N ASP A 197 -0.01 -1.46 17.14
CA ASP A 197 1.38 -1.38 17.61
C ASP A 197 2.36 -1.40 16.44
N TYR A 198 3.62 -1.03 16.69
CA TYR A 198 4.70 -1.12 15.72
C TYR A 198 6.07 -1.20 16.37
N ALA A 199 7.01 -1.79 15.66
CA ALA A 199 8.43 -1.77 15.98
C ALA A 199 9.23 -1.10 14.86
N LEU A 200 10.29 -0.39 15.24
CA LEU A 200 11.18 0.30 14.31
C LEU A 200 12.56 -0.35 14.31
N ILE A 201 13.06 -0.64 13.13
CA ILE A 201 14.44 -1.09 12.90
C ILE A 201 15.10 -0.07 12.01
N TYR A 202 16.20 0.50 12.48
CA TYR A 202 17.04 1.40 11.70
C TYR A 202 18.13 0.61 10.98
N GLY A 203 18.22 0.78 9.66
CA GLY A 203 19.30 0.23 8.85
C GLY A 203 20.55 1.11 8.95
N ALA A 204 21.60 0.60 9.57
CA ALA A 204 22.87 1.32 9.77
C ALA A 204 23.83 1.19 8.57
#